data_5df7fc3f2ea50426aeede7f0454fcaa6
#
_entry.id   5df7fc3f2ea50426aeede7f0454fcaa6
#
_cell.length_a   1.000
_cell.length_b   1.000
_cell.length_c   1.000
_cell.angle_alpha   90.00
_cell.angle_beta   90.00
_cell.angle_gamma   90.00
#
_symmetry.space_group_name_H-M   'P 1'
#
loop_
_entity.id
_entity.type
_entity.pdbx_description
1 polymer ?
#
loop_
_entity_poly.entity_id
_entity_poly.type
_entity_poly.pdbx_seq_one_letter_code
_entity_poly.pdbx_strand_id
1 'polypeptide(L)'
;MIKLSVSYPSGDGATFDHDYYAATHVPLCNNTFSPVKTEIDKGIDGPNVAGVHFYFDSMEAFQGAMASPQMADVMADVANYTNIAPVLQVSEVVS
;
A
#
# COMPACT_ATOMS: atom_id res chain seq x y z
N MET A 1 1.58 17.85 -0.49
CA MET A 1 0.89 16.56 -0.32
C MET A 1 1.92 15.44 -0.22
N ILE A 2 1.72 14.53 0.70
CA ILE A 2 2.62 13.41 0.94
C ILE A 2 2.02 12.14 0.34
N LYS A 3 2.85 11.32 -0.29
CA LYS A 3 2.43 10.08 -0.91
C LYS A 3 3.23 8.91 -0.31
N LEU A 4 2.50 7.91 0.19
CA LEU A 4 3.08 6.61 0.55
C LEU A 4 2.86 5.66 -0.62
N SER A 5 3.94 5.17 -1.20
CA SER A 5 3.90 4.17 -2.26
C SER A 5 4.36 2.83 -1.71
N VAL A 6 3.56 1.80 -1.91
CA VAL A 6 3.91 0.43 -1.52
C VAL A 6 3.96 -0.40 -2.80
N SER A 7 5.14 -0.91 -3.13
CA SER A 7 5.39 -1.66 -4.36
C SER A 7 5.65 -3.13 -4.05
N TYR A 8 5.20 -4.01 -4.93
CA TYR A 8 5.36 -5.46 -4.77
C TYR A 8 6.20 -5.99 -5.94
N PRO A 9 7.53 -6.15 -5.73
CA PRO A 9 8.42 -6.62 -6.79
C PRO A 9 8.08 -8.04 -7.25
N SER A 10 8.19 -8.26 -8.56
CA SER A 10 8.09 -9.61 -9.12
C SER A 10 9.37 -10.40 -8.79
N GLY A 11 9.25 -11.73 -8.84
CA GLY A 11 10.39 -12.62 -8.61
C GLY A 11 9.97 -14.07 -8.72
N ASP A 12 10.96 -14.95 -8.70
CA ASP A 12 10.71 -16.39 -8.77
C ASP A 12 9.89 -16.84 -7.55
N GLY A 13 8.78 -17.54 -7.83
CA GLY A 13 7.90 -18.02 -6.78
C GLY A 13 7.02 -16.96 -6.12
N ALA A 14 7.06 -15.71 -6.61
CA ALA A 14 6.20 -14.64 -6.10
C ALA A 14 4.74 -14.88 -6.47
N THR A 15 3.85 -14.68 -5.50
CA THR A 15 2.39 -14.79 -5.69
C THR A 15 1.73 -13.51 -5.24
N PHE A 16 0.64 -13.13 -5.93
CA PHE A 16 -0.13 -11.94 -5.58
C PHE A 16 -1.58 -12.10 -6.01
N ASP A 17 -2.50 -12.02 -5.05
CA ASP A 17 -3.94 -12.11 -5.32
C ASP A 17 -4.49 -10.69 -5.49
N HIS A 18 -4.62 -10.24 -6.73
CA HIS A 18 -5.09 -8.90 -7.06
C HIS A 18 -6.53 -8.65 -6.62
N ASP A 19 -7.39 -9.67 -6.73
CA ASP A 19 -8.80 -9.52 -6.35
C ASP A 19 -8.96 -9.32 -4.85
N TYR A 20 -8.28 -10.13 -4.05
CA TYR A 20 -8.27 -9.98 -2.60
C TYR A 20 -7.70 -8.62 -2.18
N TYR A 21 -6.60 -8.24 -2.82
CA TYR A 21 -5.91 -6.98 -2.52
C TYR A 21 -6.84 -5.78 -2.67
N ALA A 22 -7.52 -5.67 -3.80
CA ALA A 22 -8.43 -4.56 -4.09
C ALA A 22 -9.72 -4.62 -3.28
N ALA A 23 -10.26 -5.83 -3.04
CA ALA A 23 -11.56 -5.99 -2.40
C ALA A 23 -11.49 -5.98 -0.87
N THR A 24 -10.36 -6.37 -0.29
CA THR A 24 -10.24 -6.60 1.16
C THR A 24 -9.09 -5.82 1.79
N HIS A 25 -7.86 -5.97 1.26
CA HIS A 25 -6.69 -5.38 1.92
C HIS A 25 -6.65 -3.86 1.83
N VAL A 26 -6.82 -3.30 0.65
CA VAL A 26 -6.78 -1.84 0.47
C VAL A 26 -7.92 -1.14 1.21
N PRO A 27 -9.17 -1.64 1.20
CA PRO A 27 -10.21 -1.07 2.08
C PRO A 27 -9.84 -1.09 3.56
N LEU A 28 -9.18 -2.13 4.05
CA LEU A 28 -8.66 -2.18 5.42
C LEU A 28 -7.64 -1.07 5.65
N CYS A 29 -6.72 -0.86 4.71
CA CYS A 29 -5.74 0.23 4.77
C CYS A 29 -6.44 1.60 4.79
N ASN A 30 -7.45 1.81 3.93
CA ASN A 30 -8.18 3.07 3.87
C ASN A 30 -8.88 3.37 5.19
N ASN A 31 -9.47 2.39 5.83
CA ASN A 31 -10.12 2.56 7.13
C ASN A 31 -9.10 2.86 8.24
N THR A 32 -7.90 2.31 8.14
CA THR A 32 -6.84 2.50 9.13
C THR A 32 -6.14 3.84 8.97
N PHE A 33 -5.83 4.23 7.72
CA PHE A 33 -5.00 5.41 7.43
C PHE A 33 -5.80 6.66 7.14
N SER A 34 -7.04 6.54 6.67
CA SER A 34 -7.88 7.68 6.24
C SER A 34 -7.16 8.61 5.26
N PRO A 35 -6.59 8.09 4.16
CA PRO A 35 -5.92 8.95 3.18
C PRO A 35 -6.95 9.82 2.44
N VAL A 36 -6.48 10.93 1.85
CA VAL A 36 -7.35 11.77 1.02
C VAL A 36 -7.62 11.16 -0.35
N LYS A 37 -6.74 10.25 -0.79
CA LYS A 37 -6.87 9.56 -2.07
C LYS A 37 -6.09 8.25 -2.02
N THR A 38 -6.57 7.24 -2.73
CA THR A 38 -5.88 5.95 -2.87
C THR A 38 -5.92 5.53 -4.33
N GLU A 39 -4.78 5.07 -4.85
CA GLU A 39 -4.67 4.49 -6.19
C GLU A 39 -4.05 3.11 -6.10
N ILE A 40 -4.63 2.14 -6.77
CA ILE A 40 -4.12 0.77 -6.83
C ILE A 40 -3.62 0.53 -8.26
N ASP A 41 -2.39 0.02 -8.39
CA ASP A 41 -1.79 -0.29 -9.67
C ASP A 41 -1.63 -1.80 -9.82
N LYS A 42 -2.02 -2.31 -10.97
CA LYS A 42 -1.68 -3.67 -11.40
C LYS A 42 -0.54 -3.57 -12.41
N GLY A 43 0.55 -4.27 -12.16
CA GLY A 43 1.72 -4.22 -13.04
C GLY A 43 1.40 -4.81 -14.41
N ILE A 44 1.78 -4.10 -15.46
CA ILE A 44 1.65 -4.53 -16.86
C ILE A 44 3.03 -4.86 -17.42
N ASP A 45 4.01 -4.02 -17.11
CA ASP A 45 5.39 -4.13 -17.56
C ASP A 45 6.27 -3.44 -16.52
N GLY A 46 7.43 -4.00 -16.24
CA GLY A 46 8.34 -3.44 -15.25
C GLY A 46 8.57 -4.37 -14.05
N PRO A 47 9.30 -3.88 -13.03
CA PRO A 47 9.77 -4.74 -11.94
C PRO A 47 8.69 -5.14 -10.93
N ASN A 48 7.55 -4.46 -10.88
CA ASN A 48 6.55 -4.69 -9.84
C ASN A 48 5.29 -5.31 -10.41
N VAL A 49 4.72 -6.31 -9.70
CA VAL A 49 3.45 -6.93 -10.10
C VAL A 49 2.24 -6.11 -9.64
N ALA A 50 2.41 -5.29 -8.61
CA ALA A 50 1.35 -4.46 -8.05
C ALA A 50 1.94 -3.31 -7.27
N GLY A 51 1.10 -2.33 -6.97
CA GLY A 51 1.44 -1.21 -6.09
C GLY A 51 0.19 -0.50 -5.61
N VAL A 52 0.35 0.30 -4.56
CA VAL A 52 -0.69 1.17 -4.05
C VAL A 52 -0.07 2.49 -3.64
N HIS A 53 -0.80 3.57 -3.85
CA HIS A 53 -0.39 4.91 -3.45
C HIS A 53 -1.47 5.50 -2.55
N PHE A 54 -1.06 5.89 -1.34
CA PHE A 54 -1.92 6.59 -0.39
C PHE A 54 -1.45 8.05 -0.30
N TYR A 55 -2.38 8.99 -0.43
CA TYR A 55 -2.08 10.42 -0.41
C TYR A 55 -2.56 11.03 0.90
N PHE A 56 -1.74 11.89 1.50
CA PHE A 56 -2.03 12.58 2.76
C PHE A 56 -1.78 14.08 2.59
N ASP A 57 -2.60 14.90 3.23
CA ASP A 57 -2.48 16.37 3.12
C ASP A 57 -1.16 16.90 3.69
N SER A 58 -0.60 16.22 4.70
CA SER A 58 0.59 16.67 5.40
C SER A 58 1.40 15.51 5.94
N MET A 59 2.64 15.78 6.31
CA MET A 59 3.49 14.80 7.00
C MET A 59 2.89 14.39 8.34
N GLU A 60 2.23 15.30 9.06
CA GLU A 60 1.56 14.97 10.32
C GLU A 60 0.45 13.95 10.13
N ALA A 61 -0.37 14.11 9.08
CA ALA A 61 -1.44 13.16 8.76
C ALA A 61 -0.86 11.79 8.43
N PHE A 62 0.23 11.75 7.65
CA PHE A 62 0.93 10.50 7.34
C PHE A 62 1.47 9.83 8.60
N GLN A 63 2.17 10.57 9.45
CA GLN A 63 2.75 10.03 10.68
C GLN A 63 1.67 9.50 11.62
N GLY A 64 0.54 10.21 11.73
CA GLY A 64 -0.60 9.75 12.52
C GLY A 64 -1.18 8.44 11.98
N ALA A 65 -1.26 8.30 10.66
CA ALA A 65 -1.72 7.07 10.03
C ALA A 65 -0.81 5.89 10.34
N MET A 66 0.51 6.10 10.25
CA MET A 66 1.50 5.05 10.53
C MET A 66 1.55 4.66 12.02
N ALA A 67 1.12 5.56 12.90
CA ALA A 67 1.07 5.32 14.35
C ALA A 67 -0.25 4.67 14.80
N SER A 68 -1.17 4.38 13.87
CA SER A 68 -2.47 3.77 14.21
C SER A 68 -2.27 2.43 14.91
N PRO A 69 -3.02 2.15 16.01
CA PRO A 69 -2.97 0.85 16.68
C PRO A 69 -3.51 -0.28 15.78
N GLN A 70 -4.27 0.05 14.73
CA GLN A 70 -4.78 -0.93 13.77
C GLN A 70 -3.76 -1.32 12.70
N MET A 71 -2.57 -0.74 12.71
CA MET A 71 -1.48 -1.10 11.78
C MET A 71 -1.14 -2.60 11.87
N ALA A 72 -1.24 -3.18 13.06
CA ALA A 72 -0.98 -4.61 13.26
C ALA A 72 -1.92 -5.48 12.42
N ASP A 73 -3.20 -5.09 12.28
CA ASP A 73 -4.16 -5.83 11.47
C ASP A 73 -3.83 -5.73 9.98
N VAL A 74 -3.40 -4.56 9.52
CA VAL A 74 -2.93 -4.34 8.15
C VAL A 74 -1.73 -5.24 7.84
N MET A 75 -0.76 -5.27 8.73
CA MET A 75 0.45 -6.08 8.55
C MET A 75 0.14 -7.58 8.57
N ALA A 76 -0.76 -8.01 9.45
CA ALA A 76 -1.16 -9.42 9.55
C ALA A 76 -1.89 -9.90 8.29
N ASP A 77 -2.61 -9.02 7.60
CA ASP A 77 -3.39 -9.38 6.41
C ASP A 77 -2.53 -9.63 5.17
N VAL A 78 -1.28 -9.17 5.15
CA VAL A 78 -0.39 -9.27 3.98
C VAL A 78 -0.24 -10.72 3.50
N ALA A 79 -0.06 -11.67 4.41
CA ALA A 79 0.12 -13.07 4.08
C ALA A 79 -1.10 -13.69 3.39
N ASN A 80 -2.26 -13.07 3.48
CA ASN A 80 -3.50 -13.56 2.86
C ASN A 80 -3.54 -13.31 1.34
N TYR A 81 -2.73 -12.39 0.81
CA TYR A 81 -2.75 -12.09 -0.62
C TYR A 81 -1.39 -12.20 -1.31
N THR A 82 -0.29 -12.24 -0.56
CA THR A 82 1.05 -12.28 -1.18
C THR A 82 2.10 -12.90 -0.29
N ASN A 83 3.14 -13.45 -0.91
CA ASN A 83 4.38 -13.84 -0.24
C ASN A 83 5.52 -12.84 -0.52
N ILE A 84 5.23 -11.74 -1.21
CA ILE A 84 6.24 -10.74 -1.57
C ILE A 84 6.47 -9.80 -0.39
N ALA A 85 7.74 -9.48 -0.10
CA ALA A 85 8.08 -8.41 0.83
C ALA A 85 7.89 -7.06 0.11
N PRO A 86 6.97 -6.19 0.57
CA PRO A 86 6.72 -4.92 -0.11
C PRO A 86 7.87 -3.94 0.11
N VAL A 87 8.03 -3.02 -0.85
CA VAL A 87 8.99 -1.91 -0.78
C VAL A 87 8.19 -0.63 -0.61
N LEU A 88 8.51 0.12 0.45
CA LEU A 88 7.80 1.35 0.80
C LEU A 88 8.62 2.57 0.42
N GLN A 89 7.95 3.58 -0.11
CA GLN A 89 8.54 4.87 -0.47
C GLN A 89 7.62 5.98 0.01
N VAL A 90 8.16 6.92 0.79
CA VAL A 90 7.45 8.14 1.17
C VAL A 90 7.98 9.29 0.32
N SER A 91 7.07 10.01 -0.33
CA SER A 91 7.46 11.08 -1.26
C SER A 91 6.62 12.32 -1.02
N GLU A 92 7.20 13.48 -1.32
CA GLU A 92 6.45 14.72 -1.46
C GLU A 92 6.04 14.88 -2.91
N VAL A 93 4.74 15.13 -3.16
CA VAL A 93 4.26 15.39 -4.51
C VAL A 93 4.59 16.84 -4.85
N VAL A 94 5.45 17.04 -5.86
CA VAL A 94 6.01 18.36 -6.19
C VAL A 94 5.42 18.98 -7.44
N SER A 95 4.54 18.27 -8.13
CA SER A 95 3.85 18.85 -9.29
C SER A 95 2.51 18.18 -9.57
#